data_56bdc37d84a7b342084a1af75a5a8ce5
#
_entry.id   56bdc37d84a7b342084a1af75a5a8ce5
#
_cell.length_a   1.000
_cell.length_b   1.000
_cell.length_c   1.000
_cell.angle_alpha   90.00
_cell.angle_beta   90.00
_cell.angle_gamma   90.00
#
_symmetry.space_group_name_H-M   'P 1'
#
loop_
_entity.id
_entity.type
_entity.pdbx_description
1 polymer ?
#
loop_
_entity_poly.entity_id
_entity_poly.type
_entity_poly.pdbx_seq_one_letter_code
_entity_poly.pdbx_strand_id
1 'polypeptide(L)'
;AQESRGLGDVYKRQPLDIELYDNSHLQGTEAIGAMVKFINGVKVPSMYRKYKIRQENKRDDLASMEEVLTRRLTRLKEENSKMPDLIIVDGGMTQVEIAYNVREKLNVNVNIAGLAKNDKHETDALINGNTGEFIPLNHKSPLFFMLMRMQDEVHRFAISYHRHKREKSFFETIYDDIPG
;
A
#
# COMPACT_ATOMS: atom_id res chain seq x y z
N ALA A 1 -26.58 -11.47 27.61
CA ALA A 1 -25.84 -10.21 27.73
C ALA A 1 -24.34 -10.35 27.46
N GLN A 2 -23.74 -11.51 27.75
CA GLN A 2 -22.31 -11.76 27.46
C GLN A 2 -22.03 -12.06 25.98
N GLU A 3 -22.94 -12.69 25.25
CA GLU A 3 -22.80 -12.97 23.83
C GLU A 3 -22.86 -11.72 22.94
N SER A 4 -23.69 -10.73 23.31
CA SER A 4 -23.77 -9.46 22.59
C SER A 4 -22.53 -8.57 22.77
N ARG A 5 -21.81 -8.70 23.90
CA ARG A 5 -20.53 -8.00 24.12
C ARG A 5 -19.40 -8.61 23.27
N GLY A 6 -19.35 -9.94 23.09
CA GLY A 6 -18.39 -10.62 22.24
C GLY A 6 -18.53 -10.24 20.76
N LEU A 7 -19.76 -10.18 20.25
CA LEU A 7 -20.04 -9.75 18.87
C LEU A 7 -19.70 -8.26 18.64
N GLY A 8 -20.02 -7.38 19.58
CA GLY A 8 -19.66 -5.96 19.51
C GLY A 8 -18.17 -5.72 19.51
N ASP A 9 -17.38 -6.49 20.26
CA ASP A 9 -15.92 -6.40 20.28
C ASP A 9 -15.28 -6.95 18.99
N VAL A 10 -15.84 -8.00 18.39
CA VAL A 10 -15.41 -8.52 17.10
C VAL A 10 -15.66 -7.50 15.99
N TYR A 11 -16.81 -6.87 15.95
CA TYR A 11 -17.13 -5.81 14.98
C TYR A 11 -16.27 -4.55 15.17
N LYS A 12 -15.96 -4.18 16.40
CA LYS A 12 -15.07 -3.04 16.70
C LYS A 12 -13.61 -3.29 16.31
N ARG A 13 -13.19 -4.53 16.15
CA ARG A 13 -11.83 -4.91 15.77
C ARG A 13 -11.64 -5.08 14.26
N GLN A 14 -12.70 -4.98 13.48
CA GLN A 14 -12.58 -5.04 12.01
C GLN A 14 -11.90 -3.77 11.50
N PRO A 15 -10.89 -3.89 10.64
CA PRO A 15 -10.23 -2.74 10.04
C PRO A 15 -11.22 -1.94 9.22
N LEU A 16 -11.43 -0.68 9.58
CA LEU A 16 -12.31 0.24 8.86
C LEU A 16 -11.52 1.17 7.95
N ASP A 17 -10.31 1.51 8.35
CA ASP A 17 -9.40 2.41 7.66
C ASP A 17 -8.16 1.60 7.21
N ILE A 18 -8.05 1.36 5.91
CA ILE A 18 -7.02 0.51 5.31
C ILE A 18 -6.20 1.32 4.33
N GLU A 19 -4.89 1.27 4.47
CA GLU A 19 -3.95 1.78 3.48
C GLU A 19 -3.23 0.61 2.81
N LEU A 20 -3.19 0.59 1.48
CA LEU A 20 -2.47 -0.42 0.70
C LEU A 20 -1.33 0.24 -0.07
N TYR A 21 -0.15 -0.38 0.01
CA TYR A 21 1.09 0.13 -0.55
C TYR A 21 1.66 -0.79 -1.62
N ASP A 22 2.13 -0.18 -2.70
CA ASP A 22 2.87 -0.86 -3.75
C ASP A 22 3.99 0.04 -4.29
N ASN A 23 5.10 -0.57 -4.65
CA ASN A 23 6.21 0.12 -5.31
C ASN A 23 6.18 -0.16 -6.81
N SER A 24 6.26 0.90 -7.60
CA SER A 24 6.27 0.80 -9.06
C SER A 24 7.62 1.25 -9.62
N HIS A 25 8.26 0.35 -10.36
CA HIS A 25 9.49 0.60 -11.12
C HIS A 25 9.21 0.38 -12.60
N LEU A 26 9.11 1.45 -13.36
CA LEU A 26 9.12 1.35 -14.83
C LEU A 26 10.53 1.68 -15.36
N GLN A 27 11.03 0.87 -16.27
CA GLN A 27 12.35 1.09 -16.89
C GLN A 27 12.46 2.52 -17.45
N GLY A 28 13.55 3.20 -17.10
CA GLY A 28 13.83 4.57 -17.56
C GLY A 28 13.01 5.67 -16.91
N THR A 29 12.20 5.34 -15.87
CA THR A 29 11.39 6.31 -15.11
C THR A 29 11.76 6.35 -13.64
N GLU A 30 11.19 7.31 -12.91
CA GLU A 30 11.39 7.41 -11.47
C GLU A 30 10.71 6.25 -10.74
N ALA A 31 11.39 5.73 -9.71
CA ALA A 31 10.78 4.79 -8.76
C ALA A 31 9.78 5.53 -7.87
N ILE A 32 8.60 4.95 -7.71
CA ILE A 32 7.49 5.54 -6.96
C ILE A 32 6.88 4.51 -6.03
N GLY A 33 6.67 4.92 -4.78
CA GLY A 33 5.77 4.24 -3.87
C GLY A 33 4.37 4.83 -4.01
N ALA A 34 3.37 3.98 -4.21
CA ALA A 34 1.96 4.37 -4.27
C ALA A 34 1.22 3.89 -3.04
N MET A 35 0.34 4.73 -2.51
CA MET A 35 -0.57 4.40 -1.42
C MET A 35 -1.99 4.74 -1.81
N VAL A 36 -2.88 3.77 -1.68
CA VAL A 36 -4.33 3.96 -1.79
C VAL A 36 -4.99 3.77 -0.44
N LYS A 37 -6.12 4.42 -0.25
CA LYS A 37 -6.87 4.40 1.01
C LYS A 37 -8.30 3.97 0.79
N PHE A 38 -8.77 3.08 1.66
CA PHE A 38 -10.14 2.59 1.72
C PHE A 38 -10.68 2.79 3.13
N ILE A 39 -11.87 3.35 3.23
CA ILE A 39 -12.59 3.50 4.50
C ILE A 39 -13.92 2.79 4.37
N ASN A 40 -14.20 1.85 5.27
CA ASN A 40 -15.39 1.01 5.24
C ASN A 40 -15.60 0.31 3.87
N GLY A 41 -14.50 -0.14 3.25
CA GLY A 41 -14.54 -0.83 1.96
C GLY A 41 -14.69 0.08 0.73
N VAL A 42 -14.76 1.40 0.92
CA VAL A 42 -14.91 2.40 -0.14
C VAL A 42 -13.60 3.15 -0.35
N LYS A 43 -13.17 3.27 -1.60
CA LYS A 43 -11.96 4.02 -1.94
C LYS A 43 -12.13 5.51 -1.65
N VAL A 44 -11.06 6.14 -1.16
CA VAL A 44 -11.00 7.59 -0.87
C VAL A 44 -9.85 8.22 -1.65
N PRO A 45 -10.02 8.53 -2.95
CA PRO A 45 -8.93 8.99 -3.82
C PRO A 45 -8.26 10.29 -3.37
N SER A 46 -8.98 11.17 -2.69
CA SER A 46 -8.43 12.42 -2.12
C SER A 46 -7.33 12.17 -1.08
N MET A 47 -7.31 10.98 -0.47
CA MET A 47 -6.34 10.58 0.53
C MET A 47 -5.20 9.71 -0.03
N TYR A 48 -5.19 9.42 -1.33
CA TYR A 48 -4.10 8.70 -1.98
C TYR A 48 -2.80 9.51 -1.93
N ARG A 49 -1.67 8.82 -1.88
CA ARG A 49 -0.34 9.46 -1.86
C ARG A 49 0.61 8.75 -2.81
N LYS A 50 1.49 9.54 -3.42
CA LYS A 50 2.63 9.09 -4.22
C LYS A 50 3.90 9.57 -3.56
N TYR A 51 4.88 8.69 -3.49
CA TYR A 51 6.18 8.97 -2.89
C TYR A 51 7.27 8.76 -3.92
N LYS A 52 7.94 9.83 -4.31
CA LYS A 52 9.20 9.72 -5.07
C LYS A 52 10.25 9.05 -4.18
N ILE A 53 10.81 7.97 -4.66
CA ILE A 53 11.87 7.25 -3.95
C ILE A 53 13.20 7.97 -4.15
N ARG A 54 13.99 8.10 -3.09
CA ARG A 54 15.31 8.70 -3.14
C ARG A 54 16.25 7.91 -4.05
N GLN A 55 17.24 8.59 -4.63
CA GLN A 55 18.14 8.00 -5.62
C GLN A 55 18.85 6.74 -5.12
N GLU A 56 19.28 6.75 -3.87
CA GLU A 56 19.97 5.65 -3.21
C GLU A 56 19.12 4.36 -3.09
N ASN A 57 17.80 4.50 -2.99
CA ASN A 57 16.87 3.40 -2.75
C ASN A 57 16.15 2.89 -4.01
N LYS A 58 16.35 3.53 -5.16
CA LYS A 58 15.57 3.26 -6.40
C LYS A 58 15.68 1.84 -6.95
N ARG A 59 16.75 1.13 -6.64
CA ARG A 59 17.01 -0.23 -7.14
C ARG A 59 16.73 -1.32 -6.12
N ASP A 60 16.26 -0.93 -4.95
CA ASP A 60 15.97 -1.84 -3.84
C ASP A 60 14.51 -1.66 -3.40
N ASP A 61 13.69 -2.65 -3.71
CA ASP A 61 12.26 -2.65 -3.38
C ASP A 61 12.03 -2.62 -1.87
N LEU A 62 12.90 -3.24 -1.09
CA LEU A 62 12.80 -3.27 0.37
C LEU A 62 13.14 -1.90 0.97
N ALA A 63 14.24 -1.30 0.52
CA ALA A 63 14.63 0.05 0.92
C ALA A 63 13.60 1.10 0.50
N SER A 64 12.99 0.92 -0.68
CA SER A 64 11.90 1.78 -1.16
C SER A 64 10.66 1.67 -0.27
N MET A 65 10.26 0.47 0.12
CA MET A 65 9.12 0.26 1.01
C MET A 65 9.38 0.82 2.41
N GLU A 66 10.59 0.60 2.96
CA GLU A 66 10.99 1.17 4.23
C GLU A 66 10.91 2.71 4.21
N GLU A 67 11.43 3.34 3.15
CA GLU A 67 11.38 4.79 2.98
C GLU A 67 9.94 5.32 2.95
N VAL A 68 9.07 4.72 2.14
CA VAL A 68 7.66 5.15 1.99
C VAL A 68 6.91 5.06 3.31
N LEU A 69 7.00 3.91 3.97
CA LEU A 69 6.31 3.69 5.25
C LEU A 69 6.86 4.58 6.37
N THR A 70 8.17 4.76 6.44
CA THR A 70 8.80 5.67 7.40
C THR A 70 8.31 7.10 7.21
N ARG A 71 8.30 7.60 5.98
CA ARG A 71 7.81 8.95 5.67
C ARG A 71 6.34 9.12 6.01
N ARG A 72 5.50 8.14 5.68
CA ARG A 72 4.07 8.21 5.95
C ARG A 72 3.76 8.17 7.44
N LEU A 73 4.28 7.20 8.16
CA LEU A 73 3.99 7.01 9.58
C LEU A 73 4.60 8.11 10.44
N THR A 74 5.80 8.59 10.10
CA THR A 74 6.41 9.75 10.76
C THR A 74 5.52 10.98 10.61
N ARG A 75 5.04 11.26 9.41
CA ARG A 75 4.15 12.40 9.17
C ARG A 75 2.85 12.30 9.96
N LEU A 76 2.20 11.14 9.95
CA LEU A 76 0.98 10.95 10.74
C LEU A 76 1.20 11.15 12.23
N LYS A 77 2.35 10.70 12.75
CA LYS A 77 2.74 10.88 14.15
C LYS A 77 3.00 12.37 14.49
N GLU A 78 3.75 13.07 13.64
CA GLU A 78 4.06 14.50 13.82
C GLU A 78 2.81 15.37 13.75
N GLU A 79 1.90 15.06 12.84
CA GLU A 79 0.62 15.76 12.69
C GLU A 79 -0.42 15.36 13.75
N ASN A 80 -0.10 14.41 14.61
CA ASN A 80 -1.02 13.81 15.58
C ASN A 80 -2.32 13.31 14.94
N SER A 81 -2.19 12.79 13.71
CA SER A 81 -3.29 12.26 12.92
C SER A 81 -3.61 10.82 13.32
N LYS A 82 -4.84 10.39 13.07
CA LYS A 82 -5.26 9.00 13.30
C LYS A 82 -4.44 8.06 12.42
N MET A 83 -3.85 7.02 13.03
CA MET A 83 -3.22 5.92 12.29
C MET A 83 -4.29 5.08 11.57
N PRO A 84 -3.99 4.51 10.40
CA PRO A 84 -4.87 3.52 9.79
C PRO A 84 -5.03 2.30 10.71
N ASP A 85 -6.16 1.61 10.60
CA ASP A 85 -6.40 0.38 11.35
C ASP A 85 -5.55 -0.77 10.81
N LEU A 86 -5.29 -0.78 9.50
CA LEU A 86 -4.50 -1.79 8.81
C LEU A 86 -3.70 -1.18 7.67
N ILE A 87 -2.42 -1.54 7.63
CA ILE A 87 -1.55 -1.33 6.47
C ILE A 87 -1.36 -2.67 5.76
N ILE A 88 -1.62 -2.71 4.47
CA ILE A 88 -1.36 -3.86 3.60
C ILE A 88 -0.22 -3.50 2.65
N VAL A 89 0.81 -4.32 2.60
CA VAL A 89 1.86 -4.22 1.59
C VAL A 89 1.63 -5.26 0.50
N ASP A 90 1.69 -4.84 -0.77
CA ASP A 90 1.61 -5.77 -1.91
C ASP A 90 2.95 -6.46 -2.09
N GLY A 91 3.21 -7.43 -1.22
CA GLY A 91 4.47 -8.15 -1.18
C GLY A 91 4.49 -9.29 -0.18
N GLY A 92 5.49 -10.14 -0.31
CA GLY A 92 5.68 -11.31 0.53
C GLY A 92 6.23 -10.99 1.93
N MET A 93 6.66 -12.05 2.62
CA MET A 93 7.11 -11.99 4.02
C MET A 93 8.19 -10.93 4.25
N THR A 94 9.16 -10.80 3.36
CA THR A 94 10.26 -9.85 3.53
C THR A 94 9.77 -8.40 3.58
N GLN A 95 8.80 -8.05 2.74
CA GLN A 95 8.19 -6.72 2.77
C GLN A 95 7.33 -6.49 4.00
N VAL A 96 6.64 -7.52 4.46
CA VAL A 96 5.87 -7.49 5.71
C VAL A 96 6.79 -7.24 6.91
N GLU A 97 7.93 -7.93 6.97
CA GLU A 97 8.95 -7.72 8.01
C GLU A 97 9.50 -6.29 8.02
N ILE A 98 9.77 -5.72 6.85
CA ILE A 98 10.19 -4.31 6.74
C ILE A 98 9.11 -3.38 7.30
N ALA A 99 7.86 -3.58 6.92
CA ALA A 99 6.74 -2.77 7.41
C ALA A 99 6.57 -2.91 8.94
N TYR A 100 6.68 -4.11 9.45
CA TYR A 100 6.63 -4.37 10.89
C TYR A 100 7.78 -3.66 11.63
N ASN A 101 8.99 -3.72 11.11
CA ASN A 101 10.16 -3.07 11.70
C ASN A 101 10.01 -1.54 11.73
N VAL A 102 9.47 -0.93 10.68
CA VAL A 102 9.17 0.52 10.66
C VAL A 102 8.15 0.88 11.74
N ARG A 103 7.08 0.10 11.87
CA ARG A 103 6.09 0.25 12.94
C ARG A 103 6.74 0.26 14.33
N GLU A 104 7.61 -0.74 14.59
CA GLU A 104 8.29 -0.88 15.89
C GLU A 104 9.26 0.30 16.15
N LYS A 105 10.07 0.66 15.17
CA LYS A 105 11.01 1.79 15.29
C LYS A 105 10.31 3.11 15.60
N LEU A 106 9.15 3.35 15.02
CA LEU A 106 8.37 4.57 15.23
C LEU A 106 7.43 4.49 16.42
N ASN A 107 7.31 3.33 17.04
CA ASN A 107 6.41 3.07 18.17
C ASN A 107 4.98 3.53 17.89
N VAL A 108 4.42 3.10 16.75
CA VAL A 108 3.06 3.41 16.34
C VAL A 108 2.17 2.16 16.42
N ASN A 109 0.90 2.35 16.74
CA ASN A 109 -0.07 1.25 16.83
C ASN A 109 -0.86 1.12 15.54
N VAL A 110 -0.41 0.23 14.66
CA VAL A 110 -1.07 -0.11 13.40
C VAL A 110 -0.85 -1.59 13.10
N ASN A 111 -1.87 -2.25 12.56
CA ASN A 111 -1.74 -3.64 12.12
C ASN A 111 -1.09 -3.69 10.74
N ILE A 112 -0.25 -4.69 10.51
CA ILE A 112 0.44 -4.92 9.24
C ILE A 112 -0.02 -6.25 8.65
N ALA A 113 -0.26 -6.27 7.34
CA ALA A 113 -0.51 -7.48 6.57
C ALA A 113 0.21 -7.40 5.21
N GLY A 114 0.37 -8.54 4.58
CA GLY A 114 0.91 -8.65 3.23
C GLY A 114 0.02 -9.49 2.33
N LEU A 115 0.16 -9.30 1.03
CA LEU A 115 -0.47 -10.13 0.01
C LEU A 115 0.58 -11.05 -0.61
N ALA A 116 0.48 -12.34 -0.29
CA ALA A 116 1.40 -13.35 -0.81
C ALA A 116 0.89 -13.91 -2.13
N LYS A 117 1.82 -14.06 -3.07
CA LYS A 117 1.56 -14.67 -4.38
C LYS A 117 2.08 -16.10 -4.41
N ASN A 118 1.36 -16.96 -5.13
CA ASN A 118 1.79 -18.33 -5.43
C ASN A 118 2.80 -18.37 -6.59
N ASP A 119 3.23 -19.56 -6.97
CA ASP A 119 4.19 -19.77 -8.08
C ASP A 119 3.66 -19.30 -9.44
N LYS A 120 2.36 -19.12 -9.58
CA LYS A 120 1.71 -18.56 -10.77
C LYS A 120 1.58 -17.04 -10.73
N HIS A 121 2.17 -16.37 -9.72
CA HIS A 121 2.07 -14.93 -9.46
C HIS A 121 0.64 -14.44 -9.17
N GLU A 122 -0.23 -15.35 -8.70
CA GLU A 122 -1.58 -15.01 -8.26
C GLU A 122 -1.61 -14.85 -6.74
N THR A 123 -2.28 -13.82 -6.25
CA THR A 123 -2.49 -13.63 -4.81
C THR A 123 -3.37 -14.73 -4.26
N ASP A 124 -2.88 -15.49 -3.28
CA ASP A 124 -3.59 -16.62 -2.70
C ASP A 124 -3.56 -16.68 -1.16
N ALA A 125 -2.79 -15.83 -0.52
CA ALA A 125 -2.73 -15.77 0.94
C ALA A 125 -2.54 -14.35 1.47
N LEU A 126 -3.07 -14.11 2.66
CA LEU A 126 -2.78 -12.94 3.47
C LEU A 126 -1.70 -13.31 4.49
N ILE A 127 -0.70 -12.45 4.69
CA ILE A 127 0.31 -12.63 5.72
C ILE A 127 -0.06 -11.75 6.91
N ASN A 128 -0.18 -12.36 8.09
CA ASN A 128 -0.34 -11.62 9.33
C ASN A 128 1.02 -11.06 9.78
N GLY A 129 1.15 -9.74 9.81
CA GLY A 129 2.41 -9.08 10.15
C GLY A 129 2.86 -9.26 11.61
N ASN A 130 1.95 -9.57 12.53
CA ASN A 130 2.28 -9.78 13.94
C ASN A 130 2.80 -11.20 14.20
N THR A 131 2.28 -12.20 13.50
CA THR A 131 2.58 -13.61 13.74
C THR A 131 3.43 -14.24 12.65
N GLY A 132 3.49 -13.64 11.47
CA GLY A 132 4.10 -14.24 10.28
C GLY A 132 3.26 -15.36 9.65
N GLU A 133 2.05 -15.59 10.13
CA GLU A 133 1.16 -16.65 9.63
C GLU A 133 0.65 -16.33 8.24
N PHE A 134 0.66 -17.35 7.36
CA PHE A 134 0.02 -17.29 6.05
C PHE A 134 -1.42 -17.77 6.17
N ILE A 135 -2.35 -16.92 5.86
CA ILE A 135 -3.79 -17.18 5.89
C ILE A 135 -4.27 -17.41 4.46
N PRO A 136 -4.59 -18.65 4.07
CA PRO A 136 -5.08 -18.93 2.72
C PRO A 136 -6.36 -18.16 2.43
N LEU A 137 -6.47 -17.61 1.22
CA LEU A 137 -7.64 -16.88 0.77
C LEU A 137 -8.55 -17.78 -0.08
N ASN A 138 -9.81 -17.79 0.27
CA ASN A 138 -10.83 -18.41 -0.57
C ASN A 138 -11.17 -17.46 -1.73
N HIS A 139 -10.84 -17.85 -2.97
CA HIS A 139 -11.03 -17.04 -4.18
C HIS A 139 -12.51 -16.72 -4.50
N LYS A 140 -13.46 -17.37 -3.83
CA LYS A 140 -14.89 -17.09 -3.92
C LYS A 140 -15.42 -16.21 -2.77
N SER A 141 -14.56 -15.80 -1.83
CA SER A 141 -14.97 -15.02 -0.67
C SER A 141 -15.09 -13.53 -0.98
N PRO A 142 -16.01 -12.82 -0.30
CA PRO A 142 -16.07 -11.35 -0.39
C PRO A 142 -14.76 -10.66 0.01
N LEU A 143 -14.05 -11.20 0.98
CA LEU A 143 -12.74 -10.70 1.40
C LEU A 143 -11.72 -10.74 0.25
N PHE A 144 -11.62 -11.86 -0.45
CA PHE A 144 -10.74 -11.99 -1.60
C PHE A 144 -11.05 -10.96 -2.68
N PHE A 145 -12.31 -10.79 -3.04
CA PHE A 145 -12.73 -9.79 -4.04
C PHE A 145 -12.42 -8.36 -3.60
N MET A 146 -12.59 -8.05 -2.32
CA MET A 146 -12.22 -6.74 -1.77
C MET A 146 -10.71 -6.50 -1.88
N LEU A 147 -9.89 -7.46 -1.47
CA LEU A 147 -8.43 -7.37 -1.55
C LEU A 147 -7.96 -7.21 -3.00
N MET A 148 -8.56 -7.93 -3.94
CA MET A 148 -8.23 -7.80 -5.37
C MET A 148 -8.61 -6.43 -5.93
N ARG A 149 -9.75 -5.87 -5.55
CA ARG A 149 -10.11 -4.50 -5.93
C ARG A 149 -9.11 -3.47 -5.40
N MET A 150 -8.65 -3.64 -4.17
CA MET A 150 -7.65 -2.75 -3.55
C MET A 150 -6.30 -2.87 -4.25
N GLN A 151 -5.87 -4.10 -4.57
CA GLN A 151 -4.63 -4.37 -5.30
C GLN A 151 -4.68 -3.77 -6.72
N ASP A 152 -5.76 -3.99 -7.46
CA ASP A 152 -5.97 -3.41 -8.78
C ASP A 152 -5.93 -1.88 -8.73
N GLU A 153 -6.52 -1.28 -7.70
CA GLU A 153 -6.56 0.17 -7.52
C GLU A 153 -5.18 0.77 -7.25
N VAL A 154 -4.36 0.15 -6.41
CA VAL A 154 -3.00 0.65 -6.16
C VAL A 154 -2.11 0.52 -7.40
N HIS A 155 -2.24 -0.57 -8.16
CA HIS A 155 -1.54 -0.75 -9.43
C HIS A 155 -1.96 0.31 -10.46
N ARG A 156 -3.27 0.53 -10.61
CA ARG A 156 -3.81 1.58 -11.50
C ARG A 156 -3.28 2.96 -11.12
N PHE A 157 -3.29 3.27 -9.84
CA PHE A 157 -2.83 4.57 -9.32
C PHE A 157 -1.33 4.77 -9.57
N ALA A 158 -0.52 3.76 -9.33
CA ALA A 158 0.92 3.79 -9.59
C ALA A 158 1.23 4.02 -11.09
N ILE A 159 0.54 3.30 -11.98
CA ILE A 159 0.71 3.43 -13.43
C ILE A 159 0.24 4.81 -13.93
N SER A 160 -0.81 5.38 -13.38
CA SER A 160 -1.35 6.69 -13.79
C SER A 160 -0.31 7.80 -13.69
N TYR A 161 0.57 7.76 -12.71
CA TYR A 161 1.66 8.73 -12.58
C TYR A 161 2.65 8.65 -13.75
N HIS A 162 3.07 7.45 -14.11
CA HIS A 162 4.02 7.25 -15.21
C HIS A 162 3.43 7.66 -16.55
N ARG A 163 2.15 7.39 -16.77
CA ARG A 163 1.42 7.81 -17.98
C ARG A 163 1.35 9.33 -18.09
N HIS A 164 0.93 10.01 -17.01
CA HIS A 164 0.84 11.47 -16.98
C HIS A 164 2.19 12.16 -17.24
N LYS A 165 3.26 11.61 -16.67
CA LYS A 165 4.62 12.13 -16.89
C LYS A 165 5.08 11.96 -18.34
N ARG A 166 4.76 10.85 -19.01
CA ARG A 166 5.05 10.63 -20.43
C ARG A 166 4.29 11.60 -21.31
N GLU A 167 3.02 11.82 -21.07
CA GLU A 167 2.21 12.78 -21.80
C GLU A 167 2.78 14.20 -21.67
N LYS A 168 3.11 14.62 -20.45
CA LYS A 168 3.73 15.93 -20.22
C LYS A 168 5.06 16.09 -20.97
N SER A 169 5.95 15.13 -20.88
CA SER A 169 7.22 15.13 -21.60
C SER A 169 7.03 15.17 -23.12
N PHE A 170 6.05 14.45 -23.64
CA PHE A 170 5.72 14.46 -25.06
C PHE A 170 5.22 15.83 -25.54
N PHE A 171 4.35 16.48 -24.76
CA PHE A 171 3.88 17.83 -25.10
C PHE A 171 4.99 18.87 -24.99
N GLU A 172 5.86 18.80 -23.99
CA GLU A 172 7.03 19.69 -23.88
C GLU A 172 7.93 19.56 -25.10
N THR A 173 8.23 18.33 -25.56
CA THR A 173 9.04 18.10 -26.77
C THR A 173 8.38 18.67 -28.02
N ILE A 174 7.06 18.51 -28.19
CA ILE A 174 6.34 19.07 -29.34
C ILE A 174 6.38 20.61 -29.32
N TYR A 175 6.25 21.23 -28.17
CA TYR A 175 6.31 22.70 -28.06
C TYR A 175 7.69 23.26 -28.38
N ASP A 176 8.75 22.56 -28.00
CA ASP A 176 10.14 22.96 -28.30
C ASP A 176 10.49 22.81 -29.81
N ASP A 177 9.80 21.93 -30.52
CA ASP A 177 10.00 21.70 -31.99
C ASP A 177 9.13 22.61 -32.86
N ILE A 178 8.28 23.47 -32.33
CA ILE A 178 7.49 24.42 -33.10
C ILE A 178 8.35 25.67 -33.38
N PRO A 179 8.75 25.98 -34.60
CA PRO A 179 9.47 27.19 -34.92
C PRO A 179 8.62 28.43 -34.63
N GLY A 180 9.14 29.26 -33.76
CA GLY A 180 8.48 30.52 -33.32
C GLY A 180 8.30 31.54 -34.44
#